data_d78682e01180b759b382a842e570c062
#
_entry.id   d78682e01180b759b382a842e570c062
#
_cell.length_a   1.000
_cell.length_b   1.000
_cell.length_c   1.000
_cell.angle_alpha   90.00
_cell.angle_beta   90.00
_cell.angle_gamma   90.00
#
_symmetry.space_group_name_H-M   'P 1'
#
loop_
_entity.id
_entity.type
_entity.pdbx_description
1 polymer ?
#
loop_
_entity_poly.entity_id
_entity_poly.type
_entity_poly.pdbx_seq_one_letter_code
_entity_poly.pdbx_strand_id
1 'polypeptide(L)'
;MHYLSLLAIAGAIQPVIGAPRQIRSEGTCKKTKVAILGGGMAGITAAQALTNASVHDFVILEYRDTIGGRAWHKPFGKDKDGKPYNIEMGANWVQGIGSEGGPQNPIWVLAQKYGLNTEFSNYENVSTYNKDGYSDYSDLLSAYDEAYDIANQRAGEILTQNLQDQNAKSGLAIAGWNPKAHDMEAQAVDWWSWDFEAAYSPIESSFVFGCAGDNLTFNYFSDHDNFVIDQRGLNIIVKELASTFLTDNDPRLQLNTEVTNITYSDHGVTVHNKDGSCVDADYAITTFSLGVLQNGAVKFSPALPDWKQEAIQKFTMGTYTKIFFQFNETFWPSETQYHLYADPVTRGWYPIWQSLSTPGFLPDSNIIFVTVTNELAYRVERQTDEQTKKEAMEVLRKMFPDKDIPEPTAFMYPRWTSEPWAYGSYSNWPPATSLEMHQNLRANAGRLWFAGEATSPTFFGFLHGAYYEGLDAGRQIAAIMQHRCVNADSAKLRECGPRKHYETLHGTSPYSDYTMLNGWAVDSLIDNNPE
;
A
#
# COMPACT_ATOMS: atom_id res chain seq x y z
N MET A 1 63.74 34.10 -39.46
CA MET A 1 64.35 34.93 -38.43
C MET A 1 63.24 35.60 -37.63
N HIS A 2 62.90 35.11 -36.45
CA HIS A 2 62.35 35.89 -35.32
C HIS A 2 62.39 34.95 -34.12
N TYR A 3 63.13 35.32 -33.14
CA TYR A 3 63.33 34.65 -31.87
C TYR A 3 62.14 34.90 -30.97
N LEU A 4 61.62 33.84 -30.37
CA LEU A 4 60.67 33.92 -29.26
C LEU A 4 61.39 33.52 -27.97
N SER A 5 61.44 34.47 -27.03
CA SER A 5 62.02 34.31 -25.71
C SER A 5 61.05 33.61 -24.80
N LEU A 6 61.43 32.48 -24.16
CA LEU A 6 60.73 31.82 -23.08
C LEU A 6 61.05 32.53 -21.76
N LEU A 7 60.02 33.09 -21.12
CA LEU A 7 60.03 33.50 -19.72
C LEU A 7 59.59 32.33 -18.83
N ALA A 8 60.47 31.82 -18.02
CA ALA A 8 60.18 30.85 -16.99
C ALA A 8 59.62 31.56 -15.74
N ILE A 9 58.36 31.30 -15.38
CA ILE A 9 57.78 31.73 -14.10
C ILE A 9 57.96 30.59 -13.13
N ALA A 10 58.78 30.72 -12.13
CA ALA A 10 58.93 29.84 -11.00
C ALA A 10 57.81 30.13 -10.01
N GLY A 11 56.74 29.27 -10.02
CA GLY A 11 55.71 29.31 -9.04
C GLY A 11 56.07 28.48 -7.80
N ALA A 12 56.16 29.11 -6.65
CA ALA A 12 56.41 28.48 -5.37
C ALA A 12 55.17 27.69 -4.96
N ILE A 13 55.29 26.36 -4.90
CA ILE A 13 54.26 25.47 -4.35
C ILE A 13 54.37 25.52 -2.83
N GLN A 14 53.45 26.20 -2.15
CA GLN A 14 53.25 26.04 -0.70
C GLN A 14 52.48 24.75 -0.42
N PRO A 15 52.92 23.91 0.53
CA PRO A 15 52.15 22.75 0.95
C PRO A 15 50.88 23.20 1.69
N VAL A 16 49.73 22.89 1.15
CA VAL A 16 48.47 23.00 1.88
C VAL A 16 48.49 21.93 2.97
N ILE A 17 48.74 22.34 4.20
CA ILE A 17 48.55 21.50 5.38
C ILE A 17 47.05 21.29 5.52
N GLY A 18 46.55 20.12 5.08
CA GLY A 18 45.19 19.73 5.29
C GLY A 18 44.87 19.72 6.79
N ALA A 19 43.82 20.45 7.17
CA ALA A 19 43.28 20.37 8.52
C ALA A 19 43.05 18.89 8.90
N PRO A 20 43.34 18.46 10.15
CA PRO A 20 43.12 17.09 10.56
C PRO A 20 41.63 16.78 10.39
N ARG A 21 41.33 15.79 9.55
CA ARG A 21 39.99 15.16 9.51
C ARG A 21 39.69 14.75 10.92
N GLN A 22 38.73 15.41 11.58
CA GLN A 22 38.16 14.91 12.82
C GLN A 22 37.63 13.50 12.51
N ILE A 23 38.36 12.48 12.98
CA ILE A 23 37.85 11.13 13.13
C ILE A 23 36.77 11.28 14.19
N ARG A 24 35.49 11.38 13.74
CA ARG A 24 34.37 11.18 14.65
C ARG A 24 34.62 9.82 15.27
N SER A 25 34.71 9.75 16.58
CA SER A 25 34.67 8.48 17.33
C SER A 25 33.46 7.73 16.79
N GLU A 26 33.67 6.58 16.16
CA GLU A 26 32.58 5.66 15.87
C GLU A 26 31.93 5.34 17.21
N GLY A 27 30.77 5.94 17.48
CA GLY A 27 29.96 5.60 18.62
C GLY A 27 29.63 4.12 18.51
N THR A 28 29.75 3.38 19.60
CA THR A 28 29.38 1.96 19.62
C THR A 28 27.89 1.85 19.28
N CYS A 29 27.55 1.05 18.26
CA CYS A 29 26.15 0.81 17.89
C CYS A 29 25.35 0.23 19.07
N LYS A 30 24.10 0.63 19.20
CA LYS A 30 23.16 0.02 20.15
C LYS A 30 22.99 -1.46 19.77
N LYS A 31 23.17 -2.36 20.71
CA LYS A 31 22.98 -3.80 20.47
C LYS A 31 21.56 -4.23 20.80
N THR A 32 21.00 -5.10 19.98
CA THR A 32 19.68 -5.72 20.19
C THR A 32 19.61 -7.07 19.48
N LYS A 33 18.62 -7.90 19.81
CA LYS A 33 18.37 -9.16 19.11
C LYS A 33 17.71 -8.95 17.76
N VAL A 34 16.71 -8.06 17.69
CA VAL A 34 15.95 -7.80 16.46
C VAL A 34 15.78 -6.31 16.24
N ALA A 35 16.17 -5.82 15.06
CA ALA A 35 15.85 -4.48 14.60
C ALA A 35 14.64 -4.53 13.66
N ILE A 36 13.58 -3.79 13.98
CA ILE A 36 12.37 -3.69 13.17
C ILE A 36 12.39 -2.30 12.51
N LEU A 37 12.40 -2.27 11.18
CA LEU A 37 12.59 -1.06 10.40
C LEU A 37 11.24 -0.62 9.83
N GLY A 38 10.57 0.27 10.53
CA GLY A 38 9.23 0.78 10.30
C GLY A 38 8.26 0.47 11.44
N GLY A 39 7.48 1.47 11.85
CA GLY A 39 6.43 1.41 12.88
C GLY A 39 5.01 1.32 12.31
N GLY A 40 4.85 0.83 11.07
CA GLY A 40 3.55 0.53 10.48
C GLY A 40 2.93 -0.76 11.02
N MET A 41 1.78 -1.18 10.50
CA MET A 41 1.09 -2.40 10.92
C MET A 41 2.03 -3.62 10.94
N ALA A 42 2.82 -3.84 9.89
CA ALA A 42 3.73 -4.99 9.82
C ALA A 42 4.83 -4.94 10.90
N GLY A 43 5.41 -3.77 11.16
CA GLY A 43 6.43 -3.64 12.21
C GLY A 43 5.87 -3.85 13.61
N ILE A 44 4.68 -3.33 13.89
CA ILE A 44 4.02 -3.47 15.19
C ILE A 44 3.56 -4.91 15.43
N THR A 45 3.03 -5.61 14.41
CA THR A 45 2.64 -7.02 14.55
C THR A 45 3.85 -7.95 14.65
N ALA A 46 4.97 -7.63 13.99
CA ALA A 46 6.24 -8.35 14.18
C ALA A 46 6.76 -8.20 15.62
N ALA A 47 6.76 -6.98 16.17
CA ALA A 47 7.15 -6.72 17.54
C ALA A 47 6.25 -7.41 18.56
N GLN A 48 4.94 -7.41 18.32
CA GLN A 48 3.98 -8.15 19.14
C GLN A 48 4.24 -9.66 19.10
N ALA A 49 4.49 -10.22 17.91
CA ALA A 49 4.81 -11.64 17.76
C ALA A 49 6.08 -12.05 18.53
N LEU A 50 7.13 -11.24 18.46
CA LEU A 50 8.35 -11.41 19.25
C LEU A 50 8.05 -11.37 20.74
N THR A 51 7.28 -10.37 21.21
CA THR A 51 6.89 -10.22 22.61
C THR A 51 6.10 -11.43 23.11
N ASN A 52 5.11 -11.88 22.34
CA ASN A 52 4.28 -13.05 22.67
C ASN A 52 5.11 -14.35 22.73
N ALA A 53 6.23 -14.40 22.00
CA ALA A 53 7.22 -15.47 22.07
C ALA A 53 8.30 -15.25 23.14
N SER A 54 8.14 -14.26 24.03
CA SER A 54 9.10 -13.89 25.08
C SER A 54 10.46 -13.40 24.56
N VAL A 55 10.50 -12.85 23.35
CA VAL A 55 11.65 -12.13 22.79
C VAL A 55 11.41 -10.63 22.97
N HIS A 56 11.95 -10.06 24.05
CA HIS A 56 11.72 -8.66 24.42
C HIS A 56 12.86 -7.72 24.01
N ASP A 57 14.00 -8.27 23.62
CA ASP A 57 15.18 -7.52 23.16
C ASP A 57 15.05 -7.21 21.67
N PHE A 58 14.29 -6.15 21.34
CA PHE A 58 14.14 -5.60 20.01
C PHE A 58 14.10 -4.07 20.05
N VAL A 59 14.27 -3.44 18.88
CA VAL A 59 14.06 -2.02 18.67
C VAL A 59 13.25 -1.80 17.41
N ILE A 60 12.32 -0.84 17.43
CA ILE A 60 11.55 -0.36 16.29
C ILE A 60 12.11 1.01 15.90
N LEU A 61 12.55 1.17 14.66
CA LEU A 61 13.03 2.42 14.09
C LEU A 61 11.95 2.97 13.13
N GLU A 62 11.34 4.08 13.48
CA GLU A 62 10.27 4.70 12.68
C GLU A 62 10.71 6.07 12.17
N TYR A 63 10.55 6.28 10.86
CA TYR A 63 10.90 7.52 10.17
C TYR A 63 10.13 8.72 10.70
N ARG A 64 8.84 8.53 10.99
CA ARG A 64 7.91 9.59 11.40
C ARG A 64 7.94 9.82 12.91
N ASP A 65 7.28 10.88 13.32
CA ASP A 65 7.01 11.24 14.72
C ASP A 65 5.89 10.40 15.37
N THR A 66 5.29 9.48 14.60
CA THR A 66 4.19 8.62 15.05
C THR A 66 4.20 7.29 14.30
N ILE A 67 3.71 6.24 14.95
CA ILE A 67 3.50 4.93 14.34
C ILE A 67 2.18 4.90 13.53
N GLY A 68 2.03 3.91 12.65
CA GLY A 68 0.86 3.68 11.81
C GLY A 68 1.17 3.60 10.32
N GLY A 69 2.32 4.12 9.88
CA GLY A 69 2.73 4.08 8.47
C GLY A 69 1.68 4.75 7.56
N ARG A 70 1.20 4.03 6.55
CA ARG A 70 0.20 4.51 5.57
C ARG A 70 -1.25 4.59 6.11
N ALA A 71 -1.55 4.04 7.28
CA ALA A 71 -2.73 4.43 8.05
C ALA A 71 -2.46 5.83 8.64
N TRP A 72 -2.82 6.86 7.89
CA TRP A 72 -2.42 8.24 8.13
C TRP A 72 -3.57 9.21 7.89
N HIS A 73 -3.88 9.98 8.90
CA HIS A 73 -4.90 11.02 8.86
C HIS A 73 -4.30 12.41 9.09
N LYS A 74 -5.04 13.44 8.71
CA LYS A 74 -4.73 14.85 8.95
C LYS A 74 -5.97 15.64 9.39
N PRO A 75 -5.79 16.70 10.18
CA PRO A 75 -6.86 17.66 10.42
C PRO A 75 -7.20 18.41 9.11
N PHE A 76 -8.50 18.55 8.83
CA PHE A 76 -9.01 19.18 7.62
C PHE A 76 -10.32 19.91 7.87
N GLY A 77 -10.49 21.06 7.21
CA GLY A 77 -11.71 21.85 7.29
C GLY A 77 -12.09 22.23 8.71
N LYS A 78 -13.38 22.47 8.93
CA LYS A 78 -13.91 22.82 10.26
C LYS A 78 -15.36 22.36 10.37
N ASP A 79 -15.74 21.91 11.55
CA ASP A 79 -17.13 21.74 11.93
C ASP A 79 -17.78 23.09 12.33
N LYS A 80 -19.06 23.06 12.71
CA LYS A 80 -19.83 24.25 13.14
C LYS A 80 -19.24 24.97 14.37
N ASP A 81 -18.43 24.28 15.18
CA ASP A 81 -17.79 24.80 16.38
C ASP A 81 -16.35 25.26 16.09
N GLY A 82 -15.90 25.18 14.83
CA GLY A 82 -14.57 25.56 14.37
C GLY A 82 -13.49 24.51 14.61
N LYS A 83 -13.84 23.32 15.07
CA LYS A 83 -12.93 22.20 15.28
C LYS A 83 -12.65 21.48 13.93
N PRO A 84 -11.39 21.15 13.62
CA PRO A 84 -11.10 20.41 12.40
C PRO A 84 -11.60 18.97 12.48
N TYR A 85 -12.05 18.44 11.34
CA TYR A 85 -12.24 17.01 11.15
C TYR A 85 -10.89 16.33 10.98
N ASN A 86 -10.77 15.07 11.43
CA ASN A 86 -9.67 14.21 11.00
C ASN A 86 -10.13 13.36 9.81
N ILE A 87 -9.41 13.45 8.71
CA ILE A 87 -9.69 12.70 7.48
C ILE A 87 -8.50 11.81 7.12
N GLU A 88 -8.81 10.63 6.59
CA GLU A 88 -7.80 9.64 6.23
C GLU A 88 -7.15 9.96 4.89
N MET A 89 -5.85 10.22 4.92
CA MET A 89 -5.03 10.41 3.71
C MET A 89 -4.74 9.07 3.03
N GLY A 90 -4.49 8.03 3.81
CA GLY A 90 -4.15 6.67 3.38
C GLY A 90 -5.33 5.70 3.47
N ALA A 91 -5.09 4.54 4.04
CA ALA A 91 -6.11 3.52 4.26
C ALA A 91 -7.33 4.11 4.99
N ASN A 92 -8.52 3.81 4.48
CA ASN A 92 -9.77 4.42 4.94
C ASN A 92 -10.90 3.40 5.16
N TRP A 93 -10.75 2.21 4.61
CA TRP A 93 -11.71 1.13 4.76
C TRP A 93 -11.14 -0.02 5.57
N VAL A 94 -12.02 -0.69 6.29
CA VAL A 94 -11.82 -2.06 6.72
C VAL A 94 -12.54 -2.93 5.70
N GLN A 95 -11.78 -3.51 4.80
CA GLN A 95 -12.27 -4.25 3.65
C GLN A 95 -12.47 -5.73 3.98
N GLY A 96 -13.60 -6.30 3.56
CA GLY A 96 -13.91 -7.68 3.81
C GLY A 96 -14.01 -7.99 5.31
N ILE A 97 -15.00 -7.44 6.02
CA ILE A 97 -15.05 -7.53 7.49
C ILE A 97 -15.26 -8.97 8.03
N GLY A 98 -15.82 -9.86 7.22
CA GLY A 98 -16.16 -11.24 7.60
C GLY A 98 -17.64 -11.46 7.79
N SER A 99 -18.03 -12.72 7.85
CA SER A 99 -19.41 -13.18 8.06
C SER A 99 -19.55 -13.91 9.38
N GLU A 100 -20.80 -14.05 9.86
CA GLU A 100 -21.09 -14.80 11.09
C GLU A 100 -20.72 -16.29 10.91
N GLY A 101 -19.83 -16.79 11.78
CA GLY A 101 -19.35 -18.17 11.74
C GLY A 101 -18.24 -18.43 10.71
N GLY A 102 -17.92 -17.46 9.87
CA GLY A 102 -16.83 -17.51 8.91
C GLY A 102 -15.52 -16.88 9.40
N PRO A 103 -14.49 -16.82 8.53
CA PRO A 103 -13.27 -16.11 8.83
C PRO A 103 -13.54 -14.61 8.98
N GLN A 104 -12.85 -13.97 9.92
CA GLN A 104 -12.95 -12.52 10.11
C GLN A 104 -11.62 -11.85 9.76
N ASN A 105 -11.71 -10.69 9.12
CA ASN A 105 -10.55 -9.87 8.85
C ASN A 105 -9.90 -9.41 10.18
N PRO A 106 -8.60 -9.63 10.42
CA PRO A 106 -7.96 -9.23 11.66
C PRO A 106 -8.02 -7.73 11.94
N ILE A 107 -8.11 -6.90 10.90
CA ILE A 107 -8.28 -5.45 11.04
C ILE A 107 -9.67 -5.14 11.60
N TRP A 108 -10.72 -5.86 11.17
CA TRP A 108 -12.05 -5.75 11.74
C TRP A 108 -12.09 -6.17 13.21
N VAL A 109 -11.43 -7.29 13.53
CA VAL A 109 -11.31 -7.75 14.93
C VAL A 109 -10.65 -6.69 15.81
N LEU A 110 -9.60 -6.02 15.33
CA LEU A 110 -8.95 -4.91 16.03
C LEU A 110 -9.85 -3.68 16.10
N ALA A 111 -10.55 -3.34 15.01
CA ALA A 111 -11.49 -2.24 14.97
C ALA A 111 -12.59 -2.41 16.03
N GLN A 112 -13.21 -3.57 16.10
CA GLN A 112 -14.20 -3.88 17.13
C GLN A 112 -13.60 -3.84 18.54
N LYS A 113 -12.43 -4.47 18.74
CA LYS A 113 -11.76 -4.52 20.04
C LYS A 113 -11.45 -3.13 20.61
N TYR A 114 -11.06 -2.19 19.76
CA TYR A 114 -10.67 -0.85 20.18
C TYR A 114 -11.74 0.21 19.94
N GLY A 115 -12.96 -0.23 19.60
CA GLY A 115 -14.12 0.64 19.40
C GLY A 115 -13.89 1.69 18.33
N LEU A 116 -13.38 1.27 17.16
CA LEU A 116 -13.21 2.14 16.00
C LEU A 116 -14.58 2.43 15.39
N ASN A 117 -14.92 3.71 15.22
CA ASN A 117 -16.16 4.11 14.58
C ASN A 117 -16.04 3.95 13.06
N THR A 118 -16.95 3.18 12.49
CA THR A 118 -17.00 2.90 11.05
C THR A 118 -18.45 2.94 10.56
N GLU A 119 -18.64 3.19 9.27
CA GLU A 119 -19.94 3.15 8.61
C GLU A 119 -19.87 2.26 7.37
N PHE A 120 -20.93 1.56 7.05
CA PHE A 120 -20.99 0.70 5.87
C PHE A 120 -20.83 1.50 4.57
N SER A 121 -19.93 1.06 3.70
CA SER A 121 -19.74 1.60 2.37
C SER A 121 -20.54 0.80 1.35
N ASN A 122 -21.61 1.38 0.80
CA ASN A 122 -22.42 0.73 -0.22
C ASN A 122 -21.93 1.11 -1.62
N TYR A 123 -21.13 0.26 -2.23
CA TYR A 123 -20.60 0.46 -3.58
C TYR A 123 -21.66 0.30 -4.70
N GLU A 124 -22.80 -0.34 -4.40
CA GLU A 124 -23.92 -0.46 -5.35
C GLU A 124 -24.70 0.87 -5.48
N ASN A 125 -24.65 1.72 -4.44
CA ASN A 125 -25.33 3.01 -4.43
C ASN A 125 -24.42 4.10 -5.03
N VAL A 126 -24.24 4.09 -6.33
CA VAL A 126 -23.46 5.07 -7.09
C VAL A 126 -24.35 5.89 -8.01
N SER A 127 -24.26 7.22 -7.94
CA SER A 127 -24.85 8.13 -8.91
C SER A 127 -23.86 8.41 -10.03
N THR A 128 -24.32 8.42 -11.27
CA THR A 128 -23.47 8.51 -12.45
C THR A 128 -23.69 9.78 -13.26
N TYR A 129 -22.61 10.34 -13.82
CA TYR A 129 -22.61 11.66 -14.44
C TYR A 129 -21.73 11.70 -15.68
N ASN A 130 -22.11 12.50 -16.64
CA ASN A 130 -21.26 12.91 -17.76
C ASN A 130 -21.11 14.45 -17.80
N LYS A 131 -20.61 14.98 -18.90
CA LYS A 131 -20.39 16.43 -19.08
C LYS A 131 -21.68 17.29 -19.07
N ASP A 132 -22.83 16.66 -19.19
CA ASP A 132 -24.16 17.33 -19.28
C ASP A 132 -25.00 17.11 -17.99
N GLY A 133 -24.40 16.50 -16.95
CA GLY A 133 -25.05 16.21 -15.67
C GLY A 133 -25.31 14.73 -15.44
N TYR A 134 -26.39 14.42 -14.72
CA TYR A 134 -26.77 13.03 -14.42
C TYR A 134 -27.00 12.21 -15.70
N SER A 135 -26.43 11.02 -15.74
CA SER A 135 -26.61 10.03 -16.80
C SER A 135 -26.60 8.63 -16.17
N ASP A 136 -27.54 7.78 -16.53
CA ASP A 136 -27.72 6.46 -15.91
C ASP A 136 -26.79 5.43 -16.57
N TYR A 137 -25.92 4.80 -15.77
CA TYR A 137 -24.98 3.74 -16.20
C TYR A 137 -25.33 2.36 -15.63
N SER A 138 -26.54 2.16 -15.10
CA SER A 138 -26.93 0.89 -14.47
C SER A 138 -26.75 -0.33 -15.37
N ASP A 139 -27.10 -0.20 -16.66
CA ASP A 139 -26.91 -1.28 -17.64
C ASP A 139 -25.41 -1.59 -17.88
N LEU A 140 -24.54 -0.56 -17.86
CA LEU A 140 -23.11 -0.74 -18.03
C LEU A 140 -22.46 -1.36 -16.79
N LEU A 141 -22.87 -0.96 -15.59
CA LEU A 141 -22.43 -1.55 -14.33
C LEU A 141 -22.79 -3.03 -14.29
N SER A 142 -24.06 -3.38 -14.56
CA SER A 142 -24.50 -4.79 -14.61
C SER A 142 -23.75 -5.60 -15.67
N ALA A 143 -23.50 -5.03 -16.84
CA ALA A 143 -22.75 -5.72 -17.89
C ALA A 143 -21.26 -5.95 -17.53
N TYR A 144 -20.69 -5.04 -16.74
CA TYR A 144 -19.33 -5.26 -16.19
C TYR A 144 -19.34 -6.41 -15.19
N ASP A 145 -20.28 -6.42 -14.22
CA ASP A 145 -20.35 -7.43 -13.17
C ASP A 145 -20.53 -8.84 -13.76
N GLU A 146 -21.45 -9.00 -14.75
CA GLU A 146 -21.63 -10.27 -15.46
C GLU A 146 -20.33 -10.73 -16.16
N ALA A 147 -19.60 -9.80 -16.77
CA ALA A 147 -18.34 -10.13 -17.42
C ALA A 147 -17.23 -10.41 -16.40
N TYR A 148 -17.22 -9.73 -15.26
CA TYR A 148 -16.24 -9.96 -14.20
C TYR A 148 -16.38 -11.36 -13.59
N ASP A 149 -17.61 -11.85 -13.36
CA ASP A 149 -17.86 -13.20 -12.88
C ASP A 149 -17.27 -14.26 -13.82
N ILE A 150 -17.48 -14.09 -15.13
CA ILE A 150 -16.90 -14.97 -16.15
C ILE A 150 -15.36 -14.86 -16.16
N ALA A 151 -14.85 -13.64 -16.06
CA ALA A 151 -13.41 -13.39 -16.04
C ALA A 151 -12.74 -14.04 -14.83
N ASN A 152 -13.37 -13.96 -13.66
CA ASN A 152 -12.88 -14.53 -12.42
C ASN A 152 -12.72 -16.06 -12.51
N GLN A 153 -13.73 -16.78 -13.04
CA GLN A 153 -13.64 -18.22 -13.29
C GLN A 153 -12.49 -18.54 -14.25
N ARG A 154 -12.32 -17.76 -15.33
CA ARG A 154 -11.24 -17.96 -16.31
C ARG A 154 -9.85 -17.69 -15.73
N ALA A 155 -9.71 -16.78 -14.80
CA ALA A 155 -8.45 -16.54 -14.11
C ALA A 155 -7.95 -17.80 -13.39
N GLY A 156 -8.85 -18.55 -12.73
CA GLY A 156 -8.53 -19.84 -12.11
C GLY A 156 -8.11 -20.91 -13.14
N GLU A 157 -8.76 -20.96 -14.33
CA GLU A 157 -8.38 -21.89 -15.39
C GLU A 157 -6.96 -21.68 -15.93
N ILE A 158 -6.51 -20.42 -16.03
CA ILE A 158 -5.14 -20.09 -16.46
C ILE A 158 -4.12 -20.79 -15.56
N LEU A 159 -4.34 -20.77 -14.26
CA LEU A 159 -3.45 -21.42 -13.29
C LEU A 159 -3.50 -22.95 -13.38
N THR A 160 -4.70 -23.53 -13.41
CA THR A 160 -4.85 -25.00 -13.45
C THR A 160 -4.30 -25.61 -14.72
N GLN A 161 -4.30 -24.87 -15.83
CA GLN A 161 -3.74 -25.28 -17.10
C GLN A 161 -2.25 -24.92 -17.25
N ASN A 162 -1.64 -24.34 -16.24
CA ASN A 162 -0.25 -23.87 -16.25
C ASN A 162 0.05 -22.92 -17.43
N LEU A 163 -0.88 -22.02 -17.71
CA LEU A 163 -0.73 -20.99 -18.73
C LEU A 163 -0.11 -19.73 -18.11
N GLN A 164 0.51 -18.93 -18.95
CA GLN A 164 1.09 -17.67 -18.51
C GLN A 164 -0.01 -16.65 -18.20
N ASP A 165 0.18 -15.90 -17.11
CA ASP A 165 -0.64 -14.75 -16.75
C ASP A 165 -0.65 -13.69 -17.87
N GLN A 166 -1.77 -13.02 -18.01
CA GLN A 166 -2.00 -11.93 -18.95
C GLN A 166 -2.48 -10.67 -18.22
N ASN A 167 -2.68 -9.56 -18.93
CA ASN A 167 -3.30 -8.39 -18.34
C ASN A 167 -4.82 -8.59 -18.15
N ALA A 168 -5.37 -7.92 -17.13
CA ALA A 168 -6.79 -8.02 -16.80
C ALA A 168 -7.71 -7.54 -17.94
N LYS A 169 -7.29 -6.53 -18.72
CA LYS A 169 -8.05 -6.05 -19.87
C LYS A 169 -8.31 -7.15 -20.89
N SER A 170 -7.33 -8.02 -21.14
CA SER A 170 -7.49 -9.16 -22.05
C SER A 170 -8.47 -10.19 -21.48
N GLY A 171 -8.38 -10.48 -20.18
CA GLY A 171 -9.30 -11.38 -19.50
C GLY A 171 -10.74 -10.88 -19.55
N LEU A 172 -10.96 -9.64 -19.18
CA LEU A 172 -12.27 -8.97 -19.25
C LEU A 172 -12.84 -8.92 -20.67
N ALA A 173 -12.00 -8.61 -21.69
CA ALA A 173 -12.44 -8.57 -23.08
C ALA A 173 -12.91 -9.94 -23.59
N ILE A 174 -12.23 -11.02 -23.23
CA ILE A 174 -12.63 -12.39 -23.56
C ILE A 174 -13.92 -12.79 -22.82
N ALA A 175 -14.13 -12.26 -21.63
CA ALA A 175 -15.34 -12.49 -20.83
C ALA A 175 -16.55 -11.66 -21.30
N GLY A 176 -16.36 -10.70 -22.21
CA GLY A 176 -17.44 -9.89 -22.79
C GLY A 176 -17.33 -8.40 -22.55
N TRP A 177 -16.48 -7.95 -21.62
CA TRP A 177 -16.27 -6.54 -21.33
C TRP A 177 -15.09 -5.96 -22.13
N ASN A 178 -15.43 -5.25 -23.21
CA ASN A 178 -14.42 -4.62 -24.07
C ASN A 178 -14.90 -3.23 -24.54
N PRO A 179 -14.91 -2.23 -23.65
CA PRO A 179 -15.39 -0.89 -23.95
C PRO A 179 -14.54 -0.26 -25.05
N LYS A 180 -15.22 0.38 -26.02
CA LYS A 180 -14.53 1.10 -27.10
C LYS A 180 -13.87 2.35 -26.55
N ALA A 181 -12.77 2.77 -27.16
CA ALA A 181 -11.98 3.91 -26.70
C ALA A 181 -12.76 5.25 -26.64
N HIS A 182 -13.83 5.39 -27.42
CA HIS A 182 -14.68 6.59 -27.46
C HIS A 182 -15.95 6.46 -26.60
N ASP A 183 -16.23 5.30 -26.04
CA ASP A 183 -17.35 5.06 -25.14
C ASP A 183 -16.92 5.43 -23.72
N MET A 184 -16.97 6.73 -23.41
CA MET A 184 -16.41 7.26 -22.19
C MET A 184 -17.21 6.87 -20.94
N GLU A 185 -18.50 6.57 -21.07
CA GLU A 185 -19.33 6.09 -19.97
C GLU A 185 -18.92 4.66 -19.59
N ALA A 186 -18.77 3.77 -20.57
CA ALA A 186 -18.23 2.43 -20.32
C ALA A 186 -16.76 2.46 -19.83
N GLN A 187 -15.95 3.42 -20.30
CA GLN A 187 -14.59 3.65 -19.79
C GLN A 187 -14.57 4.14 -18.32
N ALA A 188 -15.58 4.89 -17.91
CA ALA A 188 -15.71 5.31 -16.51
C ALA A 188 -16.14 4.14 -15.61
N VAL A 189 -17.05 3.28 -16.08
CA VAL A 189 -17.41 2.03 -15.38
C VAL A 189 -16.20 1.11 -15.26
N ASP A 190 -15.43 0.89 -16.35
CA ASP A 190 -14.18 0.12 -16.33
C ASP A 190 -13.18 0.66 -15.30
N TRP A 191 -13.07 1.99 -15.19
CA TRP A 191 -12.21 2.64 -14.19
C TRP A 191 -12.75 2.43 -12.76
N TRP A 192 -14.04 2.61 -12.52
CA TRP A 192 -14.69 2.43 -11.23
C TRP A 192 -14.52 1.01 -10.70
N SER A 193 -14.76 0.04 -11.56
CA SER A 193 -14.78 -1.37 -11.18
C SER A 193 -13.38 -2.03 -11.11
N TRP A 194 -12.34 -1.36 -11.62
CA TRP A 194 -10.97 -1.91 -11.56
C TRP A 194 -9.94 -0.93 -10.97
N ASP A 195 -9.75 0.24 -11.60
CA ASP A 195 -8.67 1.16 -11.21
C ASP A 195 -8.86 1.72 -9.80
N PHE A 196 -10.11 1.88 -9.39
CA PHE A 196 -10.45 2.38 -8.05
C PHE A 196 -9.90 1.48 -6.95
N GLU A 197 -9.93 0.17 -7.13
CA GLU A 197 -9.35 -0.80 -6.19
C GLU A 197 -7.85 -1.03 -6.45
N ALA A 198 -7.47 -1.30 -7.69
CA ALA A 198 -6.11 -1.70 -8.04
C ALA A 198 -5.09 -0.55 -8.08
N ALA A 199 -5.51 0.70 -8.12
CA ALA A 199 -4.71 1.92 -8.40
C ALA A 199 -3.99 1.91 -9.77
N TYR A 200 -4.23 0.93 -10.61
CA TYR A 200 -3.71 0.74 -11.96
C TYR A 200 -4.83 0.31 -12.91
N SER A 201 -4.66 0.60 -14.19
CA SER A 201 -5.62 0.17 -15.21
C SER A 201 -5.58 -1.35 -15.43
N PRO A 202 -6.66 -1.96 -15.98
CA PRO A 202 -6.68 -3.39 -16.29
C PRO A 202 -5.55 -3.85 -17.22
N ILE A 203 -5.03 -2.97 -18.09
CA ILE A 203 -3.91 -3.32 -18.97
C ILE A 203 -2.56 -3.42 -18.25
N GLU A 204 -2.43 -2.74 -17.10
CA GLU A 204 -1.22 -2.71 -16.29
C GLU A 204 -1.28 -3.67 -15.10
N SER A 205 -2.42 -4.32 -14.88
CA SER A 205 -2.65 -5.25 -13.78
C SER A 205 -2.66 -6.70 -14.26
N SER A 206 -2.14 -7.61 -13.43
CA SER A 206 -2.25 -9.06 -13.62
C SER A 206 -3.73 -9.47 -13.64
N PHE A 207 -4.10 -10.32 -14.59
CA PHE A 207 -5.43 -10.88 -14.65
C PHE A 207 -5.66 -11.89 -13.52
N VAL A 208 -4.76 -12.87 -13.42
CA VAL A 208 -4.86 -13.95 -12.45
C VAL A 208 -4.78 -13.43 -11.03
N PHE A 209 -3.74 -12.66 -10.73
CA PHE A 209 -3.49 -12.23 -9.35
C PHE A 209 -4.35 -11.04 -8.93
N GLY A 210 -4.86 -10.24 -9.88
CA GLY A 210 -5.89 -9.23 -9.61
C GLY A 210 -7.19 -9.88 -9.13
N CYS A 211 -7.73 -10.83 -9.91
CA CYS A 211 -8.92 -11.59 -9.51
C CYS A 211 -8.70 -12.39 -8.22
N ALA A 212 -7.55 -13.04 -8.07
CA ALA A 212 -7.26 -13.82 -6.87
C ALA A 212 -7.10 -12.96 -5.60
N GLY A 213 -6.48 -11.77 -5.73
CA GLY A 213 -6.36 -10.83 -4.62
C GLY A 213 -7.71 -10.32 -4.13
N ASP A 214 -8.60 -10.01 -5.05
CA ASP A 214 -9.98 -9.65 -4.81
C ASP A 214 -10.74 -10.78 -4.08
N ASN A 215 -10.71 -11.98 -4.63
CA ASN A 215 -11.35 -13.16 -4.06
C ASN A 215 -10.86 -13.49 -2.64
N LEU A 216 -9.55 -13.40 -2.41
CA LEU A 216 -8.95 -13.71 -1.11
C LEU A 216 -9.32 -12.70 -0.02
N THR A 217 -9.79 -11.52 -0.37
CA THR A 217 -10.29 -10.53 0.58
C THR A 217 -11.82 -10.56 0.63
N PHE A 218 -12.50 -10.31 -0.48
CA PHE A 218 -13.94 -10.05 -0.50
C PHE A 218 -14.76 -11.33 -0.46
N ASN A 219 -14.35 -12.42 -1.12
CA ASN A 219 -15.07 -13.69 -1.04
C ASN A 219 -14.65 -14.51 0.18
N TYR A 220 -13.37 -14.47 0.57
CA TYR A 220 -12.91 -15.22 1.74
C TYR A 220 -13.41 -14.65 3.07
N PHE A 221 -13.42 -13.33 3.23
CA PHE A 221 -13.97 -12.69 4.43
C PHE A 221 -15.43 -12.33 4.24
N SER A 222 -15.72 -11.33 3.43
CA SER A 222 -17.04 -10.91 2.95
C SER A 222 -16.89 -9.73 1.96
N ASP A 223 -17.91 -9.45 1.18
CA ASP A 223 -18.06 -8.26 0.33
C ASP A 223 -18.43 -6.98 1.11
N HIS A 224 -18.56 -7.08 2.41
CA HIS A 224 -18.89 -5.96 3.29
C HIS A 224 -17.64 -5.16 3.65
N ASP A 225 -17.66 -3.86 3.34
CA ASP A 225 -16.62 -2.90 3.67
C ASP A 225 -17.14 -1.81 4.58
N ASN A 226 -16.37 -1.48 5.60
CA ASN A 226 -16.69 -0.38 6.49
C ASN A 226 -15.69 0.77 6.34
N PHE A 227 -16.21 1.95 6.04
CA PHE A 227 -15.45 3.19 5.97
C PHE A 227 -15.17 3.73 7.38
N VAL A 228 -13.95 4.17 7.64
CA VAL A 228 -13.53 4.71 8.94
C VAL A 228 -13.97 6.17 9.05
N ILE A 229 -14.82 6.44 10.03
CA ILE A 229 -15.31 7.78 10.37
C ILE A 229 -14.79 8.27 11.73
N ASP A 230 -14.00 7.45 12.40
CA ASP A 230 -13.45 7.74 13.73
C ASP A 230 -12.52 8.94 13.72
N GLN A 231 -12.82 9.91 14.55
CA GLN A 231 -12.03 11.13 14.63
C GLN A 231 -10.67 10.96 15.35
N ARG A 232 -10.38 9.76 15.86
CA ARG A 232 -9.03 9.36 16.30
C ARG A 232 -8.16 8.86 15.14
N GLY A 233 -8.78 8.54 14.01
CA GLY A 233 -8.17 7.97 12.81
C GLY A 233 -7.94 6.45 12.87
N LEU A 234 -7.83 5.82 11.69
CA LEU A 234 -7.62 4.36 11.57
C LEU A 234 -6.34 3.91 12.30
N ASN A 235 -5.31 4.75 12.36
CA ASN A 235 -4.05 4.38 13.01
C ASN A 235 -4.19 4.14 14.52
N ILE A 236 -5.35 4.45 15.13
CA ILE A 236 -5.59 4.14 16.54
C ILE A 236 -5.47 2.63 16.80
N ILE A 237 -5.91 1.77 15.86
CA ILE A 237 -5.79 0.33 16.03
C ILE A 237 -4.31 -0.12 16.09
N VAL A 238 -3.42 0.54 15.37
CA VAL A 238 -1.97 0.27 15.41
C VAL A 238 -1.37 0.74 16.73
N LYS A 239 -1.78 1.92 17.22
CA LYS A 239 -1.34 2.49 18.49
C LYS A 239 -1.80 1.65 19.68
N GLU A 240 -3.07 1.27 19.68
CA GLU A 240 -3.65 0.42 20.73
C GLU A 240 -3.04 -1.00 20.72
N LEU A 241 -2.73 -1.53 19.53
CA LEU A 241 -2.01 -2.79 19.43
C LEU A 241 -0.60 -2.66 20.03
N ALA A 242 0.12 -1.58 19.70
CA ALA A 242 1.44 -1.30 20.25
C ALA A 242 1.43 -1.12 21.78
N SER A 243 0.40 -0.47 22.35
CA SER A 243 0.26 -0.24 23.80
C SER A 243 0.13 -1.55 24.60
N THR A 244 -0.19 -2.67 23.94
CA THR A 244 -0.25 -3.99 24.61
C THR A 244 1.13 -4.50 25.04
N PHE A 245 2.22 -3.98 24.50
CA PHE A 245 3.59 -4.43 24.79
C PHE A 245 4.65 -3.31 24.85
N LEU A 246 4.30 -2.08 24.47
CA LEU A 246 5.12 -0.88 24.65
C LEU A 246 4.48 0.03 25.67
N THR A 247 5.31 0.64 26.50
CA THR A 247 4.89 1.68 27.44
C THR A 247 5.09 3.06 26.84
N ASP A 248 4.54 4.10 27.49
CA ASP A 248 4.81 5.48 27.10
C ASP A 248 6.31 5.77 27.13
N ASN A 249 6.82 6.36 26.04
CA ASN A 249 8.25 6.62 25.86
C ASN A 249 9.15 5.37 25.96
N ASP A 250 8.65 4.22 25.55
CA ASP A 250 9.40 2.97 25.56
C ASP A 250 10.69 3.11 24.74
N PRO A 251 11.88 2.83 25.32
CA PRO A 251 13.17 2.99 24.62
C PRO A 251 13.35 2.03 23.44
N ARG A 252 12.47 1.05 23.29
CA ARG A 252 12.42 0.15 22.13
C ARG A 252 11.76 0.78 20.92
N LEU A 253 10.98 1.86 21.05
CA LEU A 253 10.39 2.62 19.94
C LEU A 253 11.18 3.92 19.75
N GLN A 254 11.86 4.04 18.61
CA GLN A 254 12.62 5.22 18.22
C GLN A 254 11.91 5.88 17.03
N LEU A 255 11.18 6.95 17.33
CA LEU A 255 10.52 7.81 16.34
C LEU A 255 11.54 8.80 15.74
N ASN A 256 11.17 9.45 14.63
CA ASN A 256 12.02 10.41 13.91
C ASN A 256 13.40 9.86 13.55
N THR A 257 13.45 8.54 13.25
CA THR A 257 14.69 7.81 12.97
C THR A 257 14.72 7.36 11.51
N GLU A 258 15.49 8.08 10.70
CA GLU A 258 15.66 7.79 9.27
C GLU A 258 16.80 6.81 9.06
N VAL A 259 16.47 5.59 8.64
CA VAL A 259 17.44 4.57 8.23
C VAL A 259 18.01 4.94 6.86
N THR A 260 19.34 4.95 6.72
CA THR A 260 20.02 5.33 5.47
C THR A 260 20.86 4.21 4.85
N ASN A 261 21.36 3.29 5.68
CA ASN A 261 22.16 2.16 5.20
C ASN A 261 21.97 0.93 6.09
N ILE A 262 21.92 -0.24 5.47
CA ILE A 262 21.82 -1.54 6.14
C ILE A 262 22.95 -2.42 5.66
N THR A 263 23.85 -2.78 6.58
CA THR A 263 24.88 -3.80 6.36
C THR A 263 24.34 -5.13 6.88
N TYR A 264 24.38 -6.19 6.07
CA TYR A 264 23.81 -7.48 6.46
C TYR A 264 24.69 -8.67 6.05
N SER A 265 24.55 -9.78 6.76
CA SER A 265 25.25 -11.03 6.51
C SER A 265 24.47 -12.21 7.12
N ASP A 266 25.05 -13.41 7.05
CA ASP A 266 24.54 -14.59 7.77
C ASP A 266 24.79 -14.55 9.28
N HIS A 267 25.52 -13.54 9.76
CA HIS A 267 25.91 -13.43 11.17
C HIS A 267 25.16 -12.32 11.92
N GLY A 268 24.64 -11.32 11.21
CA GLY A 268 23.93 -10.19 11.82
C GLY A 268 23.64 -9.07 10.83
N VAL A 269 23.05 -8.01 11.36
CA VAL A 269 22.66 -6.80 10.60
C VAL A 269 23.08 -5.57 11.39
N THR A 270 23.71 -4.60 10.71
CA THR A 270 23.98 -3.28 11.25
C THR A 270 23.16 -2.23 10.50
N VAL A 271 22.34 -1.50 11.22
CA VAL A 271 21.49 -0.44 10.67
C VAL A 271 22.09 0.92 11.01
N HIS A 272 22.30 1.77 10.01
CA HIS A 272 22.82 3.12 10.16
C HIS A 272 21.74 4.16 9.89
N ASN A 273 21.63 5.12 10.79
CA ASN A 273 20.65 6.18 10.74
C ASN A 273 21.28 7.49 10.26
N LYS A 274 20.46 8.39 9.76
CA LYS A 274 20.87 9.70 9.22
C LYS A 274 21.55 10.60 10.24
N ASP A 275 21.16 10.50 11.50
CA ASP A 275 21.73 11.25 12.63
C ASP A 275 23.12 10.76 13.04
N GLY A 276 23.62 9.69 12.43
CA GLY A 276 24.89 9.04 12.73
C GLY A 276 24.82 7.97 13.82
N SER A 277 23.66 7.71 14.40
CA SER A 277 23.44 6.56 15.30
C SER A 277 23.40 5.25 14.50
N CYS A 278 23.61 4.13 15.19
CA CYS A 278 23.53 2.81 14.57
C CYS A 278 22.99 1.74 15.54
N VAL A 279 22.48 0.66 14.95
CA VAL A 279 21.98 -0.52 15.68
C VAL A 279 22.63 -1.77 15.11
N ASP A 280 23.26 -2.58 15.98
CA ASP A 280 23.72 -3.93 15.68
C ASP A 280 22.68 -4.94 16.18
N ALA A 281 22.20 -5.80 15.31
CA ALA A 281 21.17 -6.78 15.61
C ALA A 281 21.51 -8.17 15.09
N ASP A 282 21.02 -9.22 15.78
CA ASP A 282 21.13 -10.60 15.28
C ASP A 282 20.27 -10.78 14.01
N TYR A 283 19.10 -10.12 13.95
CA TYR A 283 18.17 -10.12 12.81
C TYR A 283 17.61 -8.70 12.58
N ALA A 284 17.24 -8.40 11.34
CA ALA A 284 16.42 -7.21 11.05
C ALA A 284 15.19 -7.59 10.23
N ILE A 285 14.07 -6.89 10.47
CA ILE A 285 12.84 -6.99 9.70
C ILE A 285 12.61 -5.65 9.01
N THR A 286 12.78 -5.62 7.69
CA THR A 286 12.50 -4.45 6.85
C THR A 286 11.01 -4.44 6.53
N THR A 287 10.29 -3.40 7.01
CA THR A 287 8.86 -3.22 6.72
C THR A 287 8.60 -1.98 5.86
N PHE A 288 9.61 -1.56 5.11
CA PHE A 288 9.50 -0.45 4.17
C PHE A 288 8.48 -0.76 3.08
N SER A 289 7.82 0.29 2.57
CA SER A 289 7.00 0.14 1.37
C SER A 289 7.84 -0.30 0.18
N LEU A 290 7.19 -0.90 -0.81
CA LEU A 290 7.84 -1.23 -2.08
C LEU A 290 8.47 0.03 -2.73
N GLY A 291 7.78 1.18 -2.64
CA GLY A 291 8.28 2.45 -3.16
C GLY A 291 9.59 2.91 -2.51
N VAL A 292 9.76 2.73 -1.21
CA VAL A 292 11.03 3.04 -0.51
C VAL A 292 12.16 2.14 -1.02
N LEU A 293 11.88 0.86 -1.23
CA LEU A 293 12.86 -0.09 -1.78
C LEU A 293 13.24 0.24 -3.22
N GLN A 294 12.27 0.62 -4.06
CA GLN A 294 12.47 0.97 -5.47
C GLN A 294 13.23 2.28 -5.67
N ASN A 295 13.00 3.27 -4.80
CA ASN A 295 13.65 4.59 -4.91
C ASN A 295 15.08 4.62 -4.37
N GLY A 296 15.59 3.51 -3.84
CA GLY A 296 16.95 3.46 -3.32
C GLY A 296 17.21 4.43 -2.15
N ALA A 297 16.15 4.76 -1.41
CA ALA A 297 16.21 5.63 -0.23
C ALA A 297 17.11 5.06 0.87
N VAL A 298 17.21 3.73 0.93
CA VAL A 298 18.08 3.00 1.84
C VAL A 298 19.11 2.22 1.05
N LYS A 299 20.38 2.32 1.42
CA LYS A 299 21.50 1.57 0.81
C LYS A 299 21.66 0.22 1.51
N PHE A 300 21.98 -0.82 0.74
CA PHE A 300 22.29 -2.14 1.25
C PHE A 300 23.75 -2.51 1.00
N SER A 301 24.40 -3.09 2.01
CA SER A 301 25.80 -3.52 1.95
C SER A 301 25.95 -4.95 2.50
N PRO A 302 26.29 -5.95 1.67
CA PRO A 302 26.44 -5.86 0.22
C PRO A 302 25.13 -5.43 -0.48
N ALA A 303 25.17 -5.15 -1.79
CA ALA A 303 23.95 -4.97 -2.57
C ALA A 303 23.02 -6.19 -2.40
N LEU A 304 21.73 -5.97 -2.44
CA LEU A 304 20.78 -7.10 -2.40
C LEU A 304 21.07 -8.05 -3.57
N PRO A 305 20.85 -9.36 -3.41
CA PRO A 305 21.03 -10.32 -4.51
C PRO A 305 20.19 -9.95 -5.74
N ASP A 306 20.65 -10.31 -6.93
CA ASP A 306 19.99 -9.96 -8.19
C ASP A 306 18.52 -10.41 -8.21
N TRP A 307 18.25 -11.64 -7.78
CA TRP A 307 16.87 -12.16 -7.70
C TRP A 307 15.96 -11.31 -6.80
N LYS A 308 16.51 -10.68 -5.75
CA LYS A 308 15.77 -9.77 -4.86
C LYS A 308 15.55 -8.41 -5.51
N GLN A 309 16.59 -7.86 -6.17
CA GLN A 309 16.49 -6.59 -6.86
C GLN A 309 15.49 -6.67 -8.02
N GLU A 310 15.52 -7.75 -8.81
CA GLU A 310 14.56 -8.01 -9.87
C GLU A 310 13.13 -8.07 -9.33
N ALA A 311 12.89 -8.79 -8.23
CA ALA A 311 11.59 -8.85 -7.60
C ALA A 311 11.11 -7.47 -7.11
N ILE A 312 11.98 -6.68 -6.47
CA ILE A 312 11.64 -5.31 -6.04
C ILE A 312 11.24 -4.43 -7.24
N GLN A 313 11.92 -4.55 -8.38
CA GLN A 313 11.63 -3.73 -9.56
C GLN A 313 10.46 -4.28 -10.40
N LYS A 314 10.12 -5.58 -10.28
CA LYS A 314 9.02 -6.19 -11.04
C LYS A 314 7.65 -5.74 -10.58
N PHE A 315 7.41 -5.69 -9.27
CA PHE A 315 6.12 -5.29 -8.73
C PHE A 315 5.95 -3.78 -8.79
N THR A 316 4.71 -3.31 -8.85
CA THR A 316 4.41 -1.89 -8.98
C THR A 316 3.97 -1.30 -7.65
N MET A 317 4.35 -0.05 -7.41
CA MET A 317 3.86 0.75 -6.29
C MET A 317 2.86 1.76 -6.83
N GLY A 318 1.57 1.54 -6.55
CA GLY A 318 0.49 2.38 -7.03
C GLY A 318 0.47 3.76 -6.38
N THR A 319 -0.19 4.68 -7.06
CA THR A 319 -0.48 6.02 -6.55
C THR A 319 -1.97 6.23 -6.56
N TYR A 320 -2.54 6.38 -5.36
CA TYR A 320 -3.96 6.57 -5.10
C TYR A 320 -4.11 7.84 -4.27
N THR A 321 -4.60 8.91 -4.90
CA THR A 321 -4.63 10.25 -4.29
C THR A 321 -6.05 10.72 -4.09
N LYS A 322 -6.43 10.93 -2.83
CA LYS A 322 -7.71 11.52 -2.43
C LYS A 322 -7.57 13.03 -2.33
N ILE A 323 -8.37 13.77 -3.06
CA ILE A 323 -8.36 15.24 -3.11
C ILE A 323 -9.61 15.74 -2.41
N PHE A 324 -9.45 16.35 -1.25
CA PHE A 324 -10.53 16.75 -0.34
C PHE A 324 -10.93 18.19 -0.54
N PHE A 325 -12.24 18.41 -0.52
CA PHE A 325 -12.89 19.73 -0.57
C PHE A 325 -13.88 19.85 0.58
N GLN A 326 -13.91 20.98 1.24
CA GLN A 326 -15.02 21.37 2.11
C GLN A 326 -15.69 22.61 1.52
N PHE A 327 -17.02 22.63 1.55
CA PHE A 327 -17.82 23.75 1.09
C PHE A 327 -18.62 24.35 2.25
N ASN A 328 -19.28 25.49 2.02
CA ASN A 328 -20.20 26.09 2.99
C ASN A 328 -21.57 25.40 3.01
N GLU A 329 -21.90 24.63 1.97
CA GLU A 329 -23.14 23.87 1.83
C GLU A 329 -22.92 22.62 0.97
N THR A 330 -23.78 21.63 1.13
CA THR A 330 -23.83 20.43 0.28
C THR A 330 -24.73 20.71 -0.92
N PHE A 331 -24.20 20.67 -2.15
CA PHE A 331 -24.95 20.84 -3.40
C PHE A 331 -25.15 19.55 -4.18
N TRP A 332 -24.49 18.47 -3.78
CA TRP A 332 -24.64 17.11 -4.34
C TRP A 332 -25.73 16.32 -3.61
N PRO A 333 -26.25 15.22 -4.18
CA PRO A 333 -27.21 14.33 -3.50
C PRO A 333 -26.64 13.77 -2.21
N SER A 334 -27.33 13.97 -1.09
CA SER A 334 -26.85 13.57 0.24
C SER A 334 -27.03 12.08 0.54
N GLU A 335 -27.96 11.41 -0.16
CA GLU A 335 -28.30 10.01 0.11
C GLU A 335 -27.33 9.02 -0.57
N THR A 336 -26.44 9.53 -1.43
CA THR A 336 -25.49 8.73 -2.20
C THR A 336 -24.06 9.04 -1.76
N GLN A 337 -23.30 8.01 -1.43
CA GLN A 337 -21.90 8.16 -1.06
C GLN A 337 -21.02 8.42 -2.27
N TYR A 338 -21.27 7.73 -3.39
CA TYR A 338 -20.42 7.73 -4.59
C TYR A 338 -21.05 8.42 -5.78
N HIS A 339 -20.26 9.21 -6.50
CA HIS A 339 -20.65 9.94 -7.69
C HIS A 339 -19.61 9.71 -8.78
N LEU A 340 -19.92 8.85 -9.75
CA LEU A 340 -19.02 8.47 -10.85
C LEU A 340 -19.19 9.44 -12.03
N TYR A 341 -18.09 10.01 -12.49
CA TYR A 341 -18.06 10.95 -13.61
C TYR A 341 -17.30 10.37 -14.82
N ALA A 342 -17.94 10.42 -16.00
CA ALA A 342 -17.32 10.12 -17.28
C ALA A 342 -16.86 11.41 -17.97
N ASP A 343 -15.57 11.68 -18.01
CA ASP A 343 -15.03 12.78 -18.81
C ASP A 343 -15.13 12.45 -20.32
N PRO A 344 -15.55 13.39 -21.18
CA PRO A 344 -15.77 13.11 -22.60
C PRO A 344 -14.49 12.81 -23.39
N VAL A 345 -13.30 13.03 -22.82
CA VAL A 345 -12.02 12.93 -23.52
C VAL A 345 -11.03 11.99 -22.85
N THR A 346 -10.96 12.04 -21.52
CA THR A 346 -9.90 11.38 -20.76
C THR A 346 -10.47 10.36 -19.77
N ARG A 347 -10.17 9.07 -19.97
CA ARG A 347 -10.52 8.02 -19.02
C ARG A 347 -9.89 8.33 -17.66
N GLY A 348 -10.67 8.22 -16.59
CA GLY A 348 -10.20 8.43 -15.24
C GLY A 348 -9.90 9.89 -14.85
N TRP A 349 -10.44 10.87 -15.61
CA TRP A 349 -10.27 12.30 -15.29
C TRP A 349 -11.18 12.71 -14.14
N TYR A 350 -10.63 12.82 -12.91
CA TYR A 350 -11.35 13.09 -11.68
C TYR A 350 -12.64 12.27 -11.56
N PRO A 351 -12.56 10.92 -11.62
CA PRO A 351 -13.69 10.08 -12.02
C PRO A 351 -14.65 9.77 -10.89
N ILE A 352 -14.18 9.53 -9.67
CA ILE A 352 -15.04 9.13 -8.55
C ILE A 352 -14.98 10.12 -7.40
N TRP A 353 -16.13 10.67 -7.09
CA TRP A 353 -16.34 11.60 -5.98
C TRP A 353 -17.07 10.89 -4.86
N GLN A 354 -16.61 11.07 -3.63
CA GLN A 354 -17.18 10.43 -2.46
C GLN A 354 -17.57 11.46 -1.41
N SER A 355 -18.84 11.44 -1.02
CA SER A 355 -19.41 12.33 -0.01
C SER A 355 -19.09 11.82 1.39
N LEU A 356 -18.54 12.66 2.25
CA LEU A 356 -18.49 12.42 3.69
C LEU A 356 -19.71 13.00 4.44
N SER A 357 -20.56 13.79 3.74
CA SER A 357 -21.78 14.37 4.34
C SER A 357 -22.99 13.44 4.29
N THR A 358 -22.83 12.26 3.69
CA THR A 358 -23.88 11.23 3.63
C THR A 358 -24.25 10.80 5.05
N PRO A 359 -25.56 10.54 5.33
CA PRO A 359 -26.00 10.04 6.62
C PRO A 359 -25.20 8.82 7.10
N GLY A 360 -24.82 8.81 8.37
CA GLY A 360 -23.97 7.76 8.94
C GLY A 360 -22.46 8.08 8.91
N PHE A 361 -22.00 8.89 7.95
CA PHE A 361 -20.57 9.25 7.84
C PHE A 361 -20.20 10.46 8.73
N LEU A 362 -19.96 11.62 8.14
CA LEU A 362 -19.71 12.88 8.84
C LEU A 362 -20.80 13.90 8.44
N PRO A 363 -22.04 13.72 8.92
CA PRO A 363 -23.15 14.59 8.54
C PRO A 363 -22.83 16.05 8.83
N ASP A 364 -23.33 16.96 8.00
CA ASP A 364 -23.11 18.41 8.06
C ASP A 364 -21.64 18.85 7.87
N SER A 365 -20.74 17.93 7.49
CA SER A 365 -19.33 18.30 7.24
C SER A 365 -19.16 19.11 5.96
N ASN A 366 -20.07 18.97 4.99
CA ASN A 366 -19.96 19.52 3.65
C ASN A 366 -18.63 19.16 2.98
N ILE A 367 -18.12 17.95 3.28
CA ILE A 367 -16.88 17.43 2.72
C ILE A 367 -17.19 16.42 1.64
N ILE A 368 -16.54 16.59 0.51
CA ILE A 368 -16.49 15.62 -0.59
C ILE A 368 -15.04 15.46 -1.02
N PHE A 369 -14.66 14.30 -1.47
CA PHE A 369 -13.33 14.10 -2.06
C PHE A 369 -13.42 13.35 -3.38
N VAL A 370 -12.47 13.59 -4.27
CA VAL A 370 -12.31 12.84 -5.50
C VAL A 370 -11.04 11.99 -5.42
N THR A 371 -11.17 10.76 -5.88
CA THR A 371 -10.03 9.84 -6.00
C THR A 371 -9.50 9.85 -7.42
N VAL A 372 -8.18 9.94 -7.54
CA VAL A 372 -7.43 9.78 -8.79
C VAL A 372 -6.31 8.77 -8.60
N THR A 373 -6.03 8.00 -9.64
CA THR A 373 -5.03 6.93 -9.59
C THR A 373 -4.02 7.07 -10.73
N ASN A 374 -2.92 6.32 -10.62
CA ASN A 374 -1.91 6.13 -11.66
C ASN A 374 -1.46 7.44 -12.33
N GLU A 375 -1.51 7.54 -13.65
CA GLU A 375 -0.99 8.67 -14.42
C GLU A 375 -1.59 10.01 -13.99
N LEU A 376 -2.90 10.06 -13.73
CA LEU A 376 -3.53 11.29 -13.26
C LEU A 376 -3.06 11.66 -11.85
N ALA A 377 -2.92 10.69 -10.96
CA ALA A 377 -2.38 10.93 -9.62
C ALA A 377 -0.94 11.46 -9.68
N TYR A 378 -0.06 10.85 -10.49
CA TYR A 378 1.31 11.37 -10.71
C TYR A 378 1.32 12.79 -11.23
N ARG A 379 0.39 13.13 -12.14
CA ARG A 379 0.25 14.48 -12.66
C ARG A 379 -0.21 15.45 -11.58
N VAL A 380 -1.27 15.11 -10.86
CA VAL A 380 -1.86 15.93 -9.79
C VAL A 380 -0.84 16.21 -8.68
N GLU A 381 -0.07 15.21 -8.27
CA GLU A 381 0.92 15.39 -7.20
C GLU A 381 2.09 16.31 -7.58
N ARG A 382 2.32 16.53 -8.88
CA ARG A 382 3.38 17.42 -9.40
C ARG A 382 2.91 18.84 -9.70
N GLN A 383 1.60 19.07 -9.77
CA GLN A 383 1.08 20.41 -10.06
C GLN A 383 0.76 21.21 -8.79
N THR A 384 0.41 22.49 -8.96
CA THR A 384 0.06 23.35 -7.82
C THR A 384 -1.35 23.04 -7.33
N ASP A 385 -1.62 23.38 -6.07
CA ASP A 385 -2.94 23.21 -5.45
C ASP A 385 -4.03 23.99 -6.23
N GLU A 386 -3.70 25.19 -6.71
CA GLU A 386 -4.61 26.03 -7.48
C GLU A 386 -5.00 25.37 -8.81
N GLN A 387 -4.02 24.72 -9.48
CA GLN A 387 -4.28 24.03 -10.74
C GLN A 387 -5.17 22.81 -10.52
N THR A 388 -4.87 21.99 -9.52
CA THR A 388 -5.67 20.81 -9.16
C THR A 388 -7.08 21.20 -8.75
N LYS A 389 -7.20 22.23 -7.89
CA LYS A 389 -8.49 22.76 -7.47
C LYS A 389 -9.33 23.24 -8.66
N LYS A 390 -8.72 24.01 -9.56
CA LYS A 390 -9.40 24.53 -10.75
C LYS A 390 -9.96 23.40 -11.61
N GLU A 391 -9.15 22.41 -11.95
CA GLU A 391 -9.56 21.27 -12.79
C GLU A 391 -10.69 20.45 -12.15
N ALA A 392 -10.58 20.15 -10.87
CA ALA A 392 -11.60 19.42 -10.13
C ALA A 392 -12.91 20.19 -10.01
N MET A 393 -12.85 21.51 -9.77
CA MET A 393 -14.02 22.38 -9.75
C MET A 393 -14.71 22.48 -11.13
N GLU A 394 -13.96 22.41 -12.23
CA GLU A 394 -14.54 22.33 -13.58
C GLU A 394 -15.34 21.04 -13.78
N VAL A 395 -14.90 19.92 -13.20
CA VAL A 395 -15.65 18.65 -13.23
C VAL A 395 -16.93 18.77 -12.42
N LEU A 396 -16.88 19.30 -11.19
CA LEU A 396 -18.10 19.50 -10.38
C LEU A 396 -19.15 20.35 -11.09
N ARG A 397 -18.74 21.41 -11.80
CA ARG A 397 -19.65 22.25 -12.59
C ARG A 397 -20.31 21.50 -13.75
N LYS A 398 -19.63 20.51 -14.33
CA LYS A 398 -20.19 19.64 -15.38
C LYS A 398 -21.14 18.59 -14.78
N MET A 399 -20.80 18.02 -13.63
CA MET A 399 -21.65 17.05 -12.93
C MET A 399 -22.97 17.68 -12.46
N PHE A 400 -22.93 18.93 -12.03
CA PHE A 400 -24.07 19.66 -11.46
C PHE A 400 -24.36 20.99 -12.20
N PRO A 401 -24.74 20.93 -13.50
CA PRO A 401 -24.87 22.14 -14.35
C PRO A 401 -25.96 23.11 -13.88
N ASP A 402 -26.96 22.60 -13.16
CA ASP A 402 -28.08 23.39 -12.63
C ASP A 402 -27.80 23.98 -11.24
N LYS A 403 -26.59 23.82 -10.72
CA LYS A 403 -26.19 24.32 -9.41
C LYS A 403 -25.15 25.44 -9.52
N ASP A 404 -25.27 26.43 -8.65
CA ASP A 404 -24.21 27.41 -8.45
C ASP A 404 -23.19 26.79 -7.46
N ILE A 405 -22.05 26.35 -8.00
CA ILE A 405 -21.03 25.66 -7.21
C ILE A 405 -20.16 26.70 -6.50
N PRO A 406 -20.21 26.80 -5.16
CA PRO A 406 -19.41 27.76 -4.41
C PRO A 406 -17.92 27.39 -4.44
N GLU A 407 -17.06 28.37 -4.15
CA GLU A 407 -15.64 28.07 -3.92
C GLU A 407 -15.47 27.26 -2.61
N PRO A 408 -14.57 26.28 -2.59
CA PRO A 408 -14.35 25.48 -1.41
C PRO A 408 -13.72 26.31 -0.28
N THR A 409 -14.17 26.09 0.93
CA THR A 409 -13.65 26.73 2.16
C THR A 409 -12.37 26.07 2.66
N ALA A 410 -12.13 24.80 2.30
CA ALA A 410 -10.88 24.09 2.52
C ALA A 410 -10.57 23.14 1.35
N PHE A 411 -9.27 22.93 1.12
CA PHE A 411 -8.75 22.09 0.05
C PHE A 411 -7.44 21.44 0.50
N MET A 412 -7.27 20.14 0.30
CA MET A 412 -6.05 19.42 0.66
C MET A 412 -5.98 18.06 -0.05
N TYR A 413 -4.76 17.61 -0.37
CA TYR A 413 -4.48 16.24 -0.79
C TYR A 413 -3.06 15.82 -0.42
N PRO A 414 -2.78 14.50 -0.26
CA PRO A 414 -1.43 13.99 -0.07
C PRO A 414 -0.66 13.98 -1.39
N ARG A 415 0.68 13.96 -1.30
CA ARG A 415 1.58 13.73 -2.42
C ARG A 415 2.40 12.47 -2.14
N TRP A 416 1.74 11.32 -2.27
CA TRP A 416 2.29 10.02 -1.88
C TRP A 416 3.63 9.69 -2.53
N THR A 417 3.82 10.07 -3.80
CA THR A 417 5.06 9.82 -4.55
C THR A 417 6.25 10.63 -4.04
N SER A 418 5.98 11.70 -3.28
CA SER A 418 6.98 12.58 -2.70
C SER A 418 7.19 12.35 -1.19
N GLU A 419 6.39 11.50 -0.56
CA GLU A 419 6.54 11.15 0.85
C GLU A 419 7.71 10.17 1.03
N PRO A 420 8.85 10.59 1.64
CA PRO A 420 10.08 9.77 1.64
C PRO A 420 9.96 8.46 2.43
N TRP A 421 8.94 8.33 3.25
CA TRP A 421 8.63 7.14 4.05
C TRP A 421 7.66 6.18 3.36
N ALA A 422 7.14 6.53 2.16
CA ALA A 422 6.16 5.72 1.43
C ALA A 422 6.48 5.58 -0.07
N TYR A 423 6.73 6.68 -0.79
CA TYR A 423 6.92 6.75 -2.24
C TYR A 423 5.82 6.03 -3.04
N GLY A 424 4.57 6.24 -2.65
CA GLY A 424 3.36 5.67 -3.25
C GLY A 424 2.35 5.18 -2.20
N SER A 425 1.23 4.64 -2.66
CA SER A 425 0.09 4.28 -1.81
C SER A 425 0.10 2.82 -1.39
N TYR A 426 0.02 1.88 -2.33
CA TYR A 426 0.06 0.44 -2.08
C TYR A 426 0.53 -0.33 -3.33
N SER A 427 0.91 -1.59 -3.11
CA SER A 427 1.47 -2.42 -4.18
C SER A 427 0.39 -3.05 -5.06
N ASN A 428 0.73 -3.30 -6.32
CA ASN A 428 -0.06 -4.06 -7.27
C ASN A 428 0.82 -5.04 -8.07
N TRP A 429 0.22 -6.06 -8.61
CA TRP A 429 0.90 -7.08 -9.40
C TRP A 429 0.71 -6.79 -10.90
N PRO A 430 1.79 -6.53 -11.65
CA PRO A 430 1.72 -6.31 -13.08
C PRO A 430 1.47 -7.62 -13.86
N PRO A 431 1.09 -7.54 -15.13
CA PRO A 431 0.93 -8.73 -15.98
C PRO A 431 2.21 -9.56 -16.07
N ALA A 432 2.06 -10.83 -16.37
CA ALA A 432 3.15 -11.79 -16.48
C ALA A 432 3.98 -11.92 -15.19
N THR A 433 3.30 -11.92 -14.06
CA THR A 433 3.86 -12.19 -12.75
C THR A 433 3.66 -13.65 -12.36
N SER A 434 4.49 -14.17 -11.48
CA SER A 434 4.35 -15.51 -10.90
C SER A 434 4.56 -15.49 -9.40
N LEU A 435 4.09 -16.53 -8.70
CA LEU A 435 4.34 -16.69 -7.28
C LEU A 435 5.84 -16.82 -6.95
N GLU A 436 6.65 -17.37 -7.85
CA GLU A 436 8.11 -17.43 -7.71
C GLU A 436 8.71 -16.03 -7.61
N MET A 437 8.30 -15.12 -8.50
CA MET A 437 8.74 -13.73 -8.50
C MET A 437 8.33 -13.03 -7.20
N HIS A 438 7.09 -13.24 -6.76
CA HIS A 438 6.61 -12.69 -5.51
C HIS A 438 7.32 -13.29 -4.30
N GLN A 439 7.57 -14.60 -4.31
CA GLN A 439 8.33 -15.25 -3.24
C GLN A 439 9.75 -14.66 -3.13
N ASN A 440 10.37 -14.25 -4.24
CA ASN A 440 11.64 -13.54 -4.24
C ASN A 440 11.53 -12.14 -3.60
N LEU A 441 10.39 -11.45 -3.76
CA LEU A 441 10.13 -10.20 -3.03
C LEU A 441 10.01 -10.45 -1.52
N ARG A 442 9.41 -11.55 -1.12
CA ARG A 442 9.17 -11.95 0.27
C ARG A 442 10.42 -12.55 0.94
N ALA A 443 11.27 -13.26 0.18
CA ALA A 443 12.43 -14.00 0.70
C ALA A 443 13.43 -13.09 1.43
N ASN A 444 14.07 -13.60 2.46
CA ASN A 444 15.09 -12.87 3.20
C ASN A 444 16.48 -12.98 2.55
N ALA A 445 17.33 -12.00 2.80
CA ALA A 445 18.75 -12.00 2.40
C ALA A 445 19.61 -12.16 3.68
N GLY A 446 20.16 -13.35 3.91
CA GLY A 446 20.82 -13.67 5.17
C GLY A 446 19.89 -13.42 6.37
N ARG A 447 20.34 -12.61 7.32
CA ARG A 447 19.54 -12.25 8.50
C ARG A 447 18.66 -11.01 8.33
N LEU A 448 18.59 -10.45 7.13
CA LEU A 448 17.69 -9.37 6.76
C LEU A 448 16.40 -9.94 6.19
N TRP A 449 15.30 -9.75 6.92
CA TRP A 449 13.94 -10.19 6.56
C TRP A 449 13.12 -9.04 5.97
N PHE A 450 12.11 -9.39 5.17
CA PHE A 450 11.20 -8.44 4.55
C PHE A 450 9.77 -8.78 4.92
N ALA A 451 9.00 -7.78 5.32
CA ALA A 451 7.59 -7.89 5.63
C ALA A 451 6.87 -6.58 5.27
N GLY A 452 5.60 -6.64 5.05
CA GLY A 452 4.78 -5.50 4.66
C GLY A 452 3.66 -5.97 3.73
N GLU A 453 2.76 -5.07 3.34
CA GLU A 453 1.64 -5.45 2.47
C GLU A 453 2.13 -5.99 1.13
N ALA A 454 3.18 -5.40 0.56
CA ALA A 454 3.73 -5.84 -0.74
C ALA A 454 4.35 -7.25 -0.71
N THR A 455 4.74 -7.75 0.47
CA THR A 455 5.27 -9.11 0.64
C THR A 455 4.19 -10.15 0.93
N SER A 456 2.93 -9.73 1.08
CA SER A 456 1.83 -10.67 1.25
C SER A 456 1.43 -11.30 -0.08
N PRO A 457 1.52 -12.62 -0.23
CA PRO A 457 1.12 -13.27 -1.47
C PRO A 457 -0.40 -13.28 -1.66
N THR A 458 -1.18 -13.22 -0.56
CA THR A 458 -2.63 -13.36 -0.55
C THR A 458 -3.37 -12.03 -0.38
N PHE A 459 -2.75 -11.05 0.30
CA PHE A 459 -3.41 -9.81 0.69
C PHE A 459 -2.52 -8.59 0.38
N PHE A 460 -1.86 -8.62 -0.77
CA PHE A 460 -1.07 -7.46 -1.21
C PHE A 460 -1.97 -6.24 -1.44
N GLY A 461 -1.46 -5.05 -1.18
CA GLY A 461 -2.24 -3.82 -1.22
C GLY A 461 -3.03 -3.52 0.06
N PHE A 462 -3.40 -4.54 0.83
CA PHE A 462 -4.28 -4.40 1.98
C PHE A 462 -3.56 -4.27 3.33
N LEU A 463 -4.22 -3.63 4.29
CA LEU A 463 -3.69 -3.47 5.66
C LEU A 463 -3.57 -4.82 6.39
N HIS A 464 -4.50 -5.75 6.15
CA HIS A 464 -4.43 -7.10 6.72
C HIS A 464 -3.27 -7.93 6.13
N GLY A 465 -2.84 -7.65 4.90
CA GLY A 465 -1.60 -8.22 4.37
C GLY A 465 -0.38 -7.81 5.18
N ALA A 466 -0.27 -6.53 5.51
CA ALA A 466 0.78 -6.03 6.39
C ALA A 466 0.72 -6.68 7.79
N TYR A 467 -0.49 -6.86 8.34
CA TYR A 467 -0.71 -7.54 9.62
C TYR A 467 -0.15 -8.96 9.61
N TYR A 468 -0.53 -9.78 8.63
CA TYR A 468 -0.11 -11.18 8.57
C TYR A 468 1.38 -11.33 8.29
N GLU A 469 1.96 -10.53 7.39
CA GLU A 469 3.38 -10.62 7.07
C GLU A 469 4.28 -10.22 8.24
N GLY A 470 3.90 -9.18 8.98
CA GLY A 470 4.63 -8.81 10.20
C GLY A 470 4.55 -9.90 11.27
N LEU A 471 3.33 -10.42 11.50
CA LEU A 471 3.09 -11.51 12.46
C LEU A 471 3.91 -12.76 12.10
N ASP A 472 3.94 -13.15 10.83
CA ASP A 472 4.70 -14.30 10.34
C ASP A 472 6.21 -14.11 10.52
N ALA A 473 6.76 -12.97 10.08
CA ALA A 473 8.18 -12.66 10.21
C ALA A 473 8.64 -12.69 11.69
N GLY A 474 7.86 -12.06 12.58
CA GLY A 474 8.15 -12.05 14.00
C GLY A 474 8.13 -13.45 14.63
N ARG A 475 7.10 -14.26 14.30
CA ARG A 475 6.98 -15.65 14.79
C ARG A 475 8.12 -16.52 14.31
N GLN A 476 8.50 -16.44 13.05
CA GLN A 476 9.57 -17.25 12.48
C GLN A 476 10.93 -16.90 13.08
N ILE A 477 11.25 -15.61 13.20
CA ILE A 477 12.51 -15.19 13.86
C ILE A 477 12.55 -15.65 15.32
N ALA A 478 11.44 -15.49 16.06
CA ALA A 478 11.37 -15.98 17.43
C ALA A 478 11.59 -17.50 17.54
N ALA A 479 11.00 -18.27 16.63
CA ALA A 479 11.16 -19.72 16.58
C ALA A 479 12.60 -20.14 16.26
N ILE A 480 13.25 -19.47 15.30
CA ILE A 480 14.67 -19.69 14.97
C ILE A 480 15.55 -19.40 16.19
N MET A 481 15.37 -18.26 16.85
CA MET A 481 16.15 -17.85 18.02
C MET A 481 15.99 -18.80 19.20
N GLN A 482 14.84 -19.42 19.33
CA GLN A 482 14.53 -20.36 20.42
C GLN A 482 14.80 -21.83 20.06
N HIS A 483 15.34 -22.10 18.88
CA HIS A 483 15.55 -23.46 18.35
C HIS A 483 14.29 -24.35 18.42
N ARG A 484 13.13 -23.74 18.19
CA ARG A 484 11.82 -24.41 18.21
C ARG A 484 11.28 -24.77 16.83
N CYS A 485 12.12 -24.66 15.81
CA CYS A 485 11.75 -25.06 14.46
C CYS A 485 11.58 -26.57 14.39
N VAL A 486 10.40 -27.04 14.04
CA VAL A 486 10.08 -28.47 13.89
C VAL A 486 10.19 -28.80 12.40
N ASN A 487 10.82 -29.94 12.08
CA ASN A 487 10.97 -30.43 10.71
C ASN A 487 9.60 -30.59 10.00
N ALA A 488 9.59 -30.38 8.71
CA ALA A 488 8.47 -30.22 7.80
C ALA A 488 7.44 -31.37 7.72
N ASP A 489 7.60 -32.44 8.47
CA ASP A 489 6.74 -33.65 8.36
C ASP A 489 5.40 -33.56 9.09
N SER A 490 5.13 -32.48 9.82
CA SER A 490 3.81 -32.29 10.39
C SER A 490 3.07 -31.20 9.63
N ALA A 491 1.98 -31.57 8.96
CA ALA A 491 1.09 -30.71 8.16
C ALA A 491 0.47 -29.49 8.90
N LYS A 492 0.94 -29.19 10.10
CA LYS A 492 0.42 -28.12 10.98
C LYS A 492 1.44 -27.05 11.39
N LEU A 493 2.71 -27.16 11.00
CA LEU A 493 3.74 -26.18 11.39
C LEU A 493 4.51 -25.76 10.13
N ARG A 494 4.48 -24.45 9.83
CA ARG A 494 5.31 -23.85 8.79
C ARG A 494 6.79 -24.12 9.08
N GLU A 495 7.55 -24.43 8.04
CA GLU A 495 9.00 -24.55 8.15
C GLU A 495 9.57 -23.28 8.79
N CYS A 496 10.34 -23.46 9.84
CA CYS A 496 11.19 -22.39 10.35
C CYS A 496 12.49 -22.38 9.57
N GLY A 497 12.89 -21.24 9.11
CA GLY A 497 14.15 -21.07 8.40
C GLY A 497 14.10 -19.90 7.42
N PRO A 498 15.18 -19.70 6.69
CA PRO A 498 15.19 -18.72 5.61
C PRO A 498 14.06 -19.01 4.63
N ARG A 499 13.27 -17.99 4.29
CA ARG A 499 12.24 -18.12 3.26
C ARG A 499 12.90 -18.45 1.93
N LYS A 500 12.39 -19.48 1.25
CA LYS A 500 12.90 -19.94 -0.05
C LYS A 500 12.90 -18.77 -1.06
N HIS A 501 13.94 -18.70 -1.88
CA HIS A 501 14.00 -17.87 -3.09
C HIS A 501 14.26 -18.76 -4.31
N TYR A 502 14.07 -18.19 -5.49
CA TYR A 502 14.26 -18.86 -6.77
C TYR A 502 15.33 -18.15 -7.58
N GLU A 503 16.41 -18.87 -7.95
CA GLU A 503 17.48 -18.36 -8.81
C GLU A 503 17.05 -18.33 -10.29
N THR A 504 16.15 -19.21 -10.68
CA THR A 504 15.60 -19.29 -12.02
C THR A 504 14.09 -19.20 -11.97
N LEU A 505 13.52 -18.26 -12.72
CA LEU A 505 12.08 -18.08 -12.83
C LEU A 505 11.58 -18.82 -14.06
N HIS A 506 10.52 -19.57 -13.91
CA HIS A 506 9.88 -20.32 -15.02
C HIS A 506 8.87 -19.48 -15.81
N GLY A 507 8.50 -18.31 -15.29
CA GLY A 507 7.54 -17.38 -15.93
C GLY A 507 6.08 -17.69 -15.61
N THR A 508 5.75 -18.94 -15.30
CA THR A 508 4.48 -19.39 -14.74
C THR A 508 4.74 -20.13 -13.46
N SER A 509 3.82 -20.05 -12.51
CA SER A 509 3.89 -20.89 -11.30
C SER A 509 3.21 -22.22 -11.59
N PRO A 510 3.91 -23.36 -11.46
CA PRO A 510 3.25 -24.66 -11.56
C PRO A 510 2.19 -24.79 -10.47
N TYR A 511 1.09 -25.48 -10.79
CA TYR A 511 0.01 -25.74 -9.82
C TYR A 511 0.50 -26.35 -8.50
N SER A 512 1.55 -27.18 -8.54
CA SER A 512 2.21 -27.74 -7.36
C SER A 512 2.84 -26.71 -6.43
N ASP A 513 3.09 -25.49 -6.89
CA ASP A 513 3.70 -24.42 -6.11
C ASP A 513 2.64 -23.59 -5.34
N TYR A 514 1.36 -23.80 -5.64
CA TYR A 514 0.25 -23.20 -4.88
C TYR A 514 0.00 -24.03 -3.62
N THR A 515 0.63 -23.66 -2.53
CA THR A 515 0.55 -24.37 -1.26
C THR A 515 0.23 -23.42 -0.12
N MET A 516 -0.28 -23.96 0.97
CA MET A 516 -0.48 -23.21 2.21
C MET A 516 0.82 -22.58 2.75
N LEU A 517 1.99 -23.06 2.32
CA LEU A 517 3.30 -22.56 2.75
C LEU A 517 3.64 -21.20 2.12
N ASN A 518 3.21 -20.97 0.89
CA ASN A 518 3.38 -19.66 0.23
C ASN A 518 2.14 -18.76 0.34
N GLY A 519 1.13 -19.21 1.09
CA GLY A 519 -0.06 -18.42 1.39
C GLY A 519 -1.23 -18.62 0.42
N TRP A 520 -1.04 -19.38 -0.66
CA TRP A 520 -2.09 -19.68 -1.62
C TRP A 520 -2.74 -21.02 -1.31
N ALA A 521 -4.04 -21.00 -1.04
CA ALA A 521 -4.83 -22.21 -1.09
C ALA A 521 -5.26 -22.44 -2.54
N VAL A 522 -5.21 -23.68 -2.98
CA VAL A 522 -5.67 -24.07 -4.33
C VAL A 522 -7.12 -23.65 -4.55
N ASP A 523 -7.93 -23.78 -3.51
CA ASP A 523 -9.36 -23.45 -3.50
C ASP A 523 -9.64 -21.97 -3.76
N SER A 524 -8.73 -21.04 -3.38
CA SER A 524 -8.87 -19.61 -3.66
C SER A 524 -8.72 -19.24 -5.14
N LEU A 525 -8.35 -20.18 -5.99
CA LEU A 525 -8.11 -19.97 -7.41
C LEU A 525 -9.09 -20.74 -8.32
N ILE A 526 -9.81 -21.72 -7.78
CA ILE A 526 -10.60 -22.66 -8.59
C ILE A 526 -12.09 -22.58 -8.29
N ASP A 527 -12.48 -22.31 -7.07
CA ASP A 527 -13.87 -22.36 -6.65
C ASP A 527 -14.17 -21.22 -5.67
N ASN A 528 -14.69 -20.13 -6.20
CA ASN A 528 -15.32 -19.10 -5.39
C ASN A 528 -16.84 -19.18 -5.41
N ASN A 529 -17.41 -20.30 -5.82
CA ASN A 529 -18.82 -20.59 -5.64
C ASN A 529 -18.96 -21.59 -4.50
N PRO A 530 -19.30 -21.19 -3.28
CA PRO A 530 -19.87 -22.12 -2.33
C PRO A 530 -21.24 -22.55 -2.90
N GLU A 531 -21.36 -23.79 -3.41
CA GLU A 531 -22.66 -24.42 -3.58
C GLU A 531 -23.43 -24.47 -2.25
#